data_6c8f36b22721b7c35fcd8d6a76ba185b
#
_entry.id   6c8f36b22721b7c35fcd8d6a76ba185b
#
_cell.length_a   1.000
_cell.length_b   1.000
_cell.length_c   1.000
_cell.angle_alpha   90.00
_cell.angle_beta   90.00
_cell.angle_gamma   90.00
#
_symmetry.space_group_name_H-M   'P 1'
#
loop_
_entity.id
_entity.type
_entity.pdbx_description
1 polymer ?
#
loop_
_entity_poly.entity_id
_entity_poly.type
_entity_poly.pdbx_seq_one_letter_code
_entity_poly.pdbx_strand_id
1 'polypeptide(L)'
;MTNRRHFLRTTALAATLLAGGMLSGAAFAEEKIKIGFSQGTMNHPWRVAMVEGNKKYAAEHYPDVDLIITDGNNDASKQVADVENLIAQGIKVLMISPLTEQALTPVVKDAMDAGIKVVTLDRKVNTPVTVHVGGENLPLGVGAGEFLAKKLNGKGNIIELQGTAGASATIDRNKGFAEAIAKFPDMKVVASQNCDYTRDKAVKFMEDMVQRFGPGQIQAVYAHNDEMALGAIQVLEAAGRLNEVAVVGIDGQETAFEAVKQGKLAATFVYPFVAPEGIETAYKVAKGEQVPPTITLPTVSVTADNIAQMIGKGF
;
A
#
# COMPACT_ATOMS: atom_id res chain seq x y z
N MET A 1 -22.69 -32.40 99.53
CA MET A 1 -23.87 -31.71 100.02
C MET A 1 -24.56 -30.99 98.84
N THR A 2 -25.63 -31.56 98.41
CA THR A 2 -26.93 -30.97 98.04
C THR A 2 -26.99 -29.94 96.88
N ASN A 3 -27.55 -30.42 95.83
CA ASN A 3 -28.87 -30.06 95.25
C ASN A 3 -28.93 -28.71 94.52
N ARG A 4 -29.60 -28.51 93.44
CA ARG A 4 -30.79 -28.95 92.68
C ARG A 4 -30.85 -28.27 91.32
N ARG A 5 -31.20 -29.02 90.31
CA ARG A 5 -32.17 -28.84 89.23
C ARG A 5 -32.86 -27.47 89.14
N HIS A 6 -32.90 -26.87 87.94
CA HIS A 6 -34.16 -26.57 87.23
C HIS A 6 -34.00 -26.41 85.72
N PHE A 7 -34.87 -27.03 85.02
CA PHE A 7 -35.19 -26.97 83.58
C PHE A 7 -35.80 -25.61 83.25
N LEU A 8 -35.44 -25.02 82.12
CA LEU A 8 -36.34 -24.21 81.30
C LEU A 8 -36.01 -24.32 79.85
N ARG A 9 -36.93 -24.78 79.07
CA ARG A 9 -36.96 -24.83 77.62
C ARG A 9 -37.24 -23.40 77.13
N THR A 10 -36.52 -22.97 76.10
CA THR A 10 -36.93 -21.88 75.19
C THR A 10 -36.45 -22.16 73.77
N THR A 11 -37.42 -22.06 72.94
CA THR A 11 -37.47 -22.33 71.51
C THR A 11 -36.37 -21.58 70.67
N ALA A 12 -35.72 -22.36 69.83
CA ALA A 12 -34.83 -21.81 68.82
C ALA A 12 -35.64 -21.32 67.62
N LEU A 13 -35.50 -20.03 67.31
CA LEU A 13 -35.96 -19.45 66.04
C LEU A 13 -34.82 -19.49 65.05
N ALA A 14 -34.94 -20.36 64.04
CA ALA A 14 -34.00 -20.43 62.96
C ALA A 14 -34.21 -19.23 62.00
N ALA A 15 -33.28 -18.29 62.00
CA ALA A 15 -33.19 -17.26 60.96
C ALA A 15 -32.28 -17.76 59.82
N THR A 16 -32.90 -18.20 58.74
CA THR A 16 -32.21 -18.55 57.50
C THR A 16 -31.84 -17.26 56.79
N LEU A 17 -30.59 -16.83 56.89
CA LEU A 17 -30.00 -15.78 56.04
C LEU A 17 -29.75 -16.38 54.65
N LEU A 18 -30.61 -16.05 53.67
CA LEU A 18 -30.31 -16.19 52.25
C LEU A 18 -29.22 -15.19 51.90
N ALA A 19 -27.97 -15.63 51.88
CA ALA A 19 -26.87 -14.93 51.23
C ALA A 19 -27.04 -15.10 49.70
N GLY A 20 -27.80 -14.17 49.09
CA GLY A 20 -27.83 -14.02 47.63
C GLY A 20 -26.45 -13.59 47.12
N GLY A 21 -25.66 -14.57 46.69
CA GLY A 21 -24.41 -14.30 45.98
C GLY A 21 -24.76 -13.61 44.65
N MET A 22 -24.61 -12.28 44.59
CA MET A 22 -24.47 -11.60 43.31
C MET A 22 -23.15 -12.04 42.71
N LEU A 23 -23.21 -13.06 41.83
CA LEU A 23 -22.19 -13.30 40.83
C LEU A 23 -22.20 -12.09 39.90
N SER A 24 -21.44 -11.06 40.25
CA SER A 24 -21.03 -10.04 39.31
C SER A 24 -20.22 -10.78 38.23
N GLY A 25 -20.87 -11.13 37.14
CA GLY A 25 -20.22 -11.55 35.94
C GLY A 25 -19.33 -10.40 35.50
N ALA A 26 -18.05 -10.45 35.88
CA ALA A 26 -17.06 -9.63 35.22
C ALA A 26 -17.14 -10.05 33.73
N ALA A 27 -17.76 -9.24 32.91
CA ALA A 27 -17.65 -9.34 31.48
C ALA A 27 -16.16 -9.15 31.21
N PHE A 28 -15.42 -10.24 31.00
CA PHE A 28 -14.09 -10.18 30.45
C PHE A 28 -14.28 -9.52 29.08
N ALA A 29 -13.84 -8.28 28.94
CA ALA A 29 -13.73 -7.67 27.64
C ALA A 29 -12.84 -8.61 26.82
N GLU A 30 -13.38 -9.16 25.75
CA GLU A 30 -12.65 -10.05 24.86
C GLU A 30 -11.42 -9.27 24.37
N GLU A 31 -10.24 -9.84 24.59
CA GLU A 31 -8.99 -9.18 24.22
C GLU A 31 -8.96 -8.99 22.71
N LYS A 32 -8.86 -7.72 22.27
CA LYS A 32 -8.86 -7.40 20.86
C LYS A 32 -7.68 -8.02 20.12
N ILE A 33 -7.90 -8.40 18.89
CA ILE A 33 -6.87 -8.89 17.99
C ILE A 33 -6.00 -7.71 17.59
N LYS A 34 -4.76 -7.68 18.06
CA LYS A 34 -3.80 -6.64 17.67
C LYS A 34 -3.24 -6.93 16.28
N ILE A 35 -3.46 -6.03 15.34
CA ILE A 35 -2.89 -6.05 13.99
C ILE A 35 -2.03 -4.79 13.84
N GLY A 36 -0.73 -4.98 13.55
CA GLY A 36 0.16 -3.87 13.22
C GLY A 36 0.10 -3.58 11.72
N PHE A 37 0.01 -2.30 11.33
CA PHE A 37 0.13 -1.89 9.95
C PHE A 37 1.29 -0.91 9.79
N SER A 38 2.43 -1.41 9.29
CA SER A 38 3.62 -0.62 9.02
C SER A 38 3.64 -0.16 7.57
N GLN A 39 3.49 1.16 7.38
CA GLN A 39 3.60 1.81 6.07
C GLN A 39 4.97 2.47 5.93
N GLY A 40 5.67 2.26 4.80
CA GLY A 40 6.99 2.84 4.56
C GLY A 40 6.99 4.35 4.42
N THR A 41 5.89 4.91 3.91
CA THR A 41 5.71 6.35 3.70
C THR A 41 4.26 6.71 3.43
N MET A 42 3.87 7.93 3.79
CA MET A 42 2.55 8.54 3.51
C MET A 42 2.68 9.76 2.58
N ASN A 43 3.75 9.87 1.82
CA ASN A 43 4.13 11.08 1.08
C ASN A 43 3.38 11.32 -0.24
N HIS A 44 2.43 10.44 -0.61
CA HIS A 44 1.61 10.62 -1.81
C HIS A 44 0.20 10.00 -1.65
N PRO A 45 -0.81 10.49 -2.44
CA PRO A 45 -2.23 10.15 -2.24
C PRO A 45 -2.55 8.65 -2.25
N TRP A 46 -1.90 7.85 -3.10
CA TRP A 46 -2.12 6.42 -3.18
C TRP A 46 -1.82 5.70 -1.84
N ARG A 47 -0.74 6.11 -1.13
CA ARG A 47 -0.40 5.56 0.19
C ARG A 47 -1.42 5.93 1.25
N VAL A 48 -1.91 7.17 1.20
CA VAL A 48 -2.97 7.64 2.10
C VAL A 48 -4.25 6.83 1.85
N ALA A 49 -4.64 6.64 0.59
CA ALA A 49 -5.82 5.84 0.23
C ALA A 49 -5.73 4.39 0.75
N MET A 50 -4.55 3.75 0.63
CA MET A 50 -4.31 2.40 1.18
C MET A 50 -4.55 2.36 2.69
N VAL A 51 -3.92 3.27 3.44
CA VAL A 51 -3.98 3.27 4.90
C VAL A 51 -5.39 3.62 5.39
N GLU A 52 -5.96 4.72 4.91
CA GLU A 52 -7.29 5.17 5.36
C GLU A 52 -8.40 4.21 4.93
N GLY A 53 -8.29 3.58 3.75
CA GLY A 53 -9.24 2.56 3.30
C GLY A 53 -9.25 1.33 4.21
N ASN A 54 -8.09 0.78 4.54
CA ASN A 54 -7.97 -0.36 5.45
C ASN A 54 -8.43 -0.01 6.87
N LYS A 55 -8.05 1.17 7.38
CA LYS A 55 -8.44 1.68 8.71
C LYS A 55 -9.97 1.87 8.82
N LYS A 56 -10.58 2.51 7.83
CA LYS A 56 -12.03 2.72 7.78
C LYS A 56 -12.77 1.38 7.78
N TYR A 57 -12.36 0.47 6.91
CA TYR A 57 -13.00 -0.84 6.80
C TYR A 57 -12.86 -1.66 8.09
N ALA A 58 -11.67 -1.63 8.74
CA ALA A 58 -11.48 -2.27 10.04
C ALA A 58 -12.46 -1.74 11.10
N ALA A 59 -12.60 -0.41 11.19
CA ALA A 59 -13.47 0.22 12.17
C ALA A 59 -14.97 -0.14 11.95
N GLU A 60 -15.38 -0.30 10.69
CA GLU A 60 -16.76 -0.60 10.32
C GLU A 60 -17.12 -2.09 10.46
N HIS A 61 -16.16 -3.01 10.21
CA HIS A 61 -16.45 -4.45 10.05
C HIS A 61 -15.80 -5.34 11.10
N TYR A 62 -14.73 -4.89 11.77
CA TYR A 62 -13.94 -5.70 12.71
C TYR A 62 -13.78 -5.01 14.08
N PRO A 63 -14.88 -4.89 14.88
CA PRO A 63 -14.85 -4.20 16.18
C PRO A 63 -13.94 -4.89 17.22
N ASP A 64 -13.60 -6.17 16.98
CA ASP A 64 -12.67 -6.98 17.77
C ASP A 64 -11.20 -6.78 17.36
N VAL A 65 -10.90 -5.89 16.41
CA VAL A 65 -9.52 -5.54 16.00
C VAL A 65 -9.04 -4.28 16.71
N ASP A 66 -7.78 -4.31 17.14
CA ASP A 66 -6.98 -3.15 17.52
C ASP A 66 -5.92 -2.95 16.43
N LEU A 67 -6.18 -2.01 15.50
CA LEU A 67 -5.30 -1.72 14.37
C LEU A 67 -4.32 -0.62 14.73
N ILE A 68 -3.04 -0.99 14.88
CA ILE A 68 -1.92 -0.08 15.23
C ILE A 68 -1.17 0.28 13.95
N ILE A 69 -1.21 1.56 13.57
CA ILE A 69 -0.63 2.05 12.32
C ILE A 69 0.65 2.83 12.60
N THR A 70 1.70 2.56 11.81
CA THR A 70 2.96 3.31 11.85
C THR A 70 3.33 3.83 10.47
N ASP A 71 3.99 5.02 10.42
CA ASP A 71 4.52 5.62 9.20
C ASP A 71 6.05 5.70 9.32
N GLY A 72 6.76 5.00 8.45
CA GLY A 72 8.21 5.06 8.32
C GLY A 72 8.75 6.41 7.85
N ASN A 73 7.87 7.32 7.43
CA ASN A 73 8.22 8.67 7.00
C ASN A 73 9.35 8.72 5.95
N ASN A 74 9.30 7.77 5.01
CA ASN A 74 10.31 7.59 3.95
C ASN A 74 11.75 7.32 4.47
N ASP A 75 11.85 6.74 5.67
CA ASP A 75 13.10 6.29 6.28
C ASP A 75 12.99 4.79 6.62
N ALA A 76 13.82 3.97 5.97
CA ALA A 76 13.81 2.52 6.16
C ALA A 76 14.25 2.12 7.59
N SER A 77 15.18 2.85 8.20
CA SER A 77 15.62 2.57 9.58
C SER A 77 14.51 2.86 10.58
N LYS A 78 13.76 3.95 10.36
CA LYS A 78 12.57 4.24 11.15
C LYS A 78 11.52 3.14 10.98
N GLN A 79 11.26 2.69 9.76
CA GLN A 79 10.29 1.62 9.52
C GLN A 79 10.70 0.31 10.20
N VAL A 80 12.00 -0.04 10.22
CA VAL A 80 12.53 -1.18 10.99
C VAL A 80 12.20 -1.03 12.47
N ALA A 81 12.55 0.11 13.09
CA ALA A 81 12.25 0.38 14.49
C ALA A 81 10.74 0.36 14.80
N ASP A 82 9.90 0.87 13.89
CA ASP A 82 8.46 0.82 14.02
C ASP A 82 7.95 -0.64 14.05
N VAL A 83 8.48 -1.52 13.19
CA VAL A 83 8.12 -2.96 13.18
C VAL A 83 8.59 -3.65 14.46
N GLU A 84 9.81 -3.40 14.94
CA GLU A 84 10.32 -3.91 16.22
C GLU A 84 9.40 -3.50 17.39
N ASN A 85 8.94 -2.25 17.40
CA ASN A 85 7.98 -1.76 18.41
C ASN A 85 6.62 -2.47 18.30
N LEU A 86 6.12 -2.74 17.09
CA LEU A 86 4.88 -3.49 16.88
C LEU A 86 5.02 -4.93 17.39
N ILE A 87 6.15 -5.60 17.13
CA ILE A 87 6.46 -6.94 17.66
C ILE A 87 6.42 -6.92 19.19
N ALA A 88 7.09 -5.93 19.83
CA ALA A 88 7.12 -5.79 21.27
C ALA A 88 5.74 -5.51 21.91
N GLN A 89 4.80 -4.91 21.16
CA GLN A 89 3.41 -4.70 21.58
C GLN A 89 2.55 -5.97 21.48
N GLY A 90 3.11 -7.07 20.97
CA GLY A 90 2.43 -8.37 20.89
C GLY A 90 1.34 -8.42 19.81
N ILE A 91 1.60 -7.84 18.65
CA ILE A 91 0.70 -7.97 17.49
C ILE A 91 0.60 -9.44 17.05
N LYS A 92 -0.56 -9.86 16.56
CA LYS A 92 -0.80 -11.19 16.03
C LYS A 92 -0.49 -11.29 14.54
N VAL A 93 -0.72 -10.20 13.83
CA VAL A 93 -0.46 -10.06 12.40
C VAL A 93 0.25 -8.74 12.14
N LEU A 94 1.28 -8.79 11.29
CA LEU A 94 1.94 -7.63 10.71
C LEU A 94 1.45 -7.45 9.27
N MET A 95 0.70 -6.40 9.00
CA MET A 95 0.50 -5.85 7.67
C MET A 95 1.68 -4.92 7.38
N ILE A 96 2.35 -5.06 6.25
CA ILE A 96 3.49 -4.21 5.92
C ILE A 96 3.54 -3.88 4.43
N SER A 97 3.72 -2.59 4.12
CA SER A 97 4.18 -2.13 2.82
C SER A 97 5.61 -1.61 2.98
N PRO A 98 6.63 -2.44 2.70
CA PRO A 98 8.02 -2.09 2.99
C PRO A 98 8.51 -0.93 2.12
N LEU A 99 9.29 -0.01 2.71
CA LEU A 99 9.89 1.08 1.96
C LEU A 99 10.84 0.54 0.89
N THR A 100 11.74 -0.38 1.29
CA THR A 100 12.64 -1.11 0.39
C THR A 100 12.66 -2.60 0.73
N GLU A 101 12.89 -3.45 -0.27
CA GLU A 101 12.94 -4.89 -0.06
C GLU A 101 14.07 -5.31 0.89
N GLN A 102 15.28 -4.81 0.61
CA GLN A 102 16.48 -5.26 1.30
C GLN A 102 16.48 -4.86 2.78
N ALA A 103 16.12 -3.60 3.08
CA ALA A 103 16.21 -3.10 4.45
C ALA A 103 15.17 -3.75 5.39
N LEU A 104 13.97 -4.05 4.87
CA LEU A 104 12.88 -4.57 5.69
C LEU A 104 12.86 -6.12 5.80
N THR A 105 13.59 -6.82 4.93
CA THR A 105 13.63 -8.29 4.95
C THR A 105 14.07 -8.88 6.31
N PRO A 106 15.12 -8.38 6.99
CA PRO A 106 15.53 -8.93 8.29
C PRO A 106 14.43 -8.82 9.35
N VAL A 107 13.88 -7.64 9.58
CA VAL A 107 12.87 -7.43 10.63
C VAL A 107 11.55 -8.16 10.34
N VAL A 108 11.21 -8.39 9.06
CA VAL A 108 10.08 -9.24 8.67
C VAL A 108 10.33 -10.70 9.04
N LYS A 109 11.57 -11.20 8.89
CA LYS A 109 11.96 -12.54 9.36
C LYS A 109 11.85 -12.63 10.88
N ASP A 110 12.36 -11.64 11.61
CA ASP A 110 12.29 -11.59 13.07
C ASP A 110 10.82 -11.63 13.55
N ALA A 111 9.91 -10.92 12.88
CA ALA A 111 8.47 -11.00 13.17
C ALA A 111 7.92 -12.42 12.97
N MET A 112 8.29 -13.10 11.87
CA MET A 112 7.85 -14.47 11.61
C MET A 112 8.45 -15.48 12.60
N ASP A 113 9.71 -15.31 12.97
CA ASP A 113 10.40 -16.15 13.97
C ASP A 113 9.78 -15.99 15.36
N ALA A 114 9.23 -14.79 15.66
CA ALA A 114 8.42 -14.53 16.85
C ALA A 114 6.98 -15.12 16.76
N GLY A 115 6.63 -15.82 15.68
CA GLY A 115 5.31 -16.45 15.48
C GLY A 115 4.24 -15.52 14.91
N ILE A 116 4.59 -14.27 14.59
CA ILE A 116 3.68 -13.28 13.99
C ILE A 116 3.45 -13.64 12.52
N LYS A 117 2.19 -13.59 12.10
CA LYS A 117 1.84 -13.78 10.69
C LYS A 117 2.09 -12.49 9.92
N VAL A 118 2.67 -12.59 8.71
CA VAL A 118 3.01 -11.41 7.91
C VAL A 118 2.20 -11.36 6.63
N VAL A 119 1.53 -10.23 6.42
CA VAL A 119 0.80 -9.89 5.19
C VAL A 119 1.49 -8.69 4.54
N THR A 120 2.22 -8.94 3.44
CA THR A 120 2.80 -7.83 2.67
C THR A 120 1.77 -7.24 1.74
N LEU A 121 1.71 -5.90 1.69
CA LEU A 121 0.78 -5.15 0.85
C LEU A 121 1.55 -4.38 -0.22
N ASP A 122 1.14 -4.52 -1.50
CA ASP A 122 1.74 -3.84 -2.64
C ASP A 122 3.23 -4.18 -2.85
N ARG A 123 4.08 -3.81 -1.91
CA ARG A 123 5.53 -4.05 -1.96
C ARG A 123 5.91 -5.35 -1.29
N LYS A 124 6.97 -5.97 -1.79
CA LYS A 124 7.49 -7.27 -1.32
C LYS A 124 8.77 -7.10 -0.50
N VAL A 125 9.14 -8.15 0.19
CA VAL A 125 10.45 -8.36 0.82
C VAL A 125 11.13 -9.58 0.18
N ASN A 126 12.44 -9.74 0.39
CA ASN A 126 13.24 -10.84 -0.18
C ASN A 126 13.17 -12.11 0.68
N THR A 127 11.98 -12.44 1.18
CA THR A 127 11.71 -13.67 1.93
C THR A 127 10.25 -14.07 1.74
N PRO A 128 9.92 -15.37 1.73
CA PRO A 128 8.53 -15.80 1.78
C PRO A 128 7.82 -15.25 3.02
N VAL A 129 6.57 -14.84 2.86
CA VAL A 129 5.69 -14.35 3.93
C VAL A 129 4.41 -15.19 4.00
N THR A 130 3.55 -14.93 4.99
CA THR A 130 2.28 -15.68 5.11
C THR A 130 1.39 -15.43 3.89
N VAL A 131 1.21 -14.15 3.49
CA VAL A 131 0.42 -13.75 2.31
C VAL A 131 1.02 -12.49 1.71
N HIS A 132 0.99 -12.40 0.38
CA HIS A 132 1.20 -11.15 -0.36
C HIS A 132 -0.11 -10.72 -1.02
N VAL A 133 -0.50 -9.44 -0.85
CA VAL A 133 -1.69 -8.86 -1.48
C VAL A 133 -1.27 -7.64 -2.31
N GLY A 134 -1.59 -7.63 -3.60
CA GLY A 134 -1.25 -6.49 -4.48
C GLY A 134 -1.48 -6.77 -5.95
N GLY A 135 -1.26 -5.77 -6.77
CA GLY A 135 -1.18 -5.91 -8.23
C GLY A 135 0.19 -6.41 -8.68
N GLU A 136 0.30 -6.87 -9.90
CA GLU A 136 1.58 -7.26 -10.50
C GLU A 136 2.25 -6.08 -11.21
N ASN A 137 3.42 -5.65 -10.72
CA ASN A 137 4.11 -4.47 -11.20
C ASN A 137 4.89 -4.69 -12.51
N LEU A 138 5.44 -5.89 -12.74
CA LEU A 138 6.17 -6.19 -13.97
C LEU A 138 5.29 -6.10 -15.23
N PRO A 139 4.07 -6.69 -15.26
CA PRO A 139 3.16 -6.51 -16.39
C PRO A 139 2.74 -5.06 -16.65
N LEU A 140 2.67 -4.22 -15.61
CA LEU A 140 2.39 -2.78 -15.78
C LEU A 140 3.51 -2.07 -16.52
N GLY A 141 4.77 -2.35 -16.15
CA GLY A 141 5.92 -1.83 -16.88
C GLY A 141 5.93 -2.30 -18.34
N VAL A 142 5.66 -3.58 -18.59
CA VAL A 142 5.54 -4.13 -19.95
C VAL A 142 4.43 -3.41 -20.72
N GLY A 143 3.25 -3.27 -20.13
CA GLY A 143 2.09 -2.60 -20.76
C GLY A 143 2.37 -1.14 -21.12
N ALA A 144 3.06 -0.40 -20.23
CA ALA A 144 3.47 0.98 -20.50
C ALA A 144 4.47 1.05 -21.67
N GLY A 145 5.45 0.15 -21.72
CA GLY A 145 6.42 0.07 -22.81
C GLY A 145 5.78 -0.29 -24.15
N GLU A 146 4.89 -1.27 -24.17
CA GLU A 146 4.15 -1.66 -25.39
C GLU A 146 3.21 -0.56 -25.87
N PHE A 147 2.53 0.13 -24.95
CA PHE A 147 1.69 1.29 -25.29
C PHE A 147 2.51 2.39 -25.95
N LEU A 148 3.64 2.77 -25.36
CA LEU A 148 4.54 3.80 -25.93
C LEU A 148 5.14 3.34 -27.24
N ALA A 149 5.54 2.07 -27.38
CA ALA A 149 6.07 1.53 -28.63
C ALA A 149 5.05 1.65 -29.77
N LYS A 150 3.80 1.32 -29.50
CA LYS A 150 2.71 1.50 -30.47
C LYS A 150 2.49 2.97 -30.80
N LYS A 151 2.42 3.84 -29.78
CA LYS A 151 2.14 5.28 -29.96
C LYS A 151 3.24 6.02 -30.71
N LEU A 152 4.49 5.61 -30.53
CA LEU A 152 5.68 6.22 -31.14
C LEU A 152 6.16 5.47 -32.41
N ASN A 153 5.41 4.47 -32.90
CA ASN A 153 5.83 3.62 -34.01
C ASN A 153 7.23 3.00 -33.85
N GLY A 154 7.56 2.60 -32.60
CA GLY A 154 8.81 1.93 -32.25
C GLY A 154 10.06 2.81 -32.24
N LYS A 155 9.93 4.14 -32.19
CA LYS A 155 11.08 5.06 -32.26
C LYS A 155 10.88 6.29 -31.38
N GLY A 156 11.87 6.64 -30.55
CA GLY A 156 11.88 7.88 -29.77
C GLY A 156 12.74 7.84 -28.53
N ASN A 157 13.03 9.01 -28.02
CA ASN A 157 13.76 9.22 -26.77
C ASN A 157 12.73 9.36 -25.62
N ILE A 158 12.99 8.64 -24.54
CA ILE A 158 12.11 8.51 -23.40
C ILE A 158 12.83 9.01 -22.16
N ILE A 159 12.15 9.83 -21.36
CA ILE A 159 12.54 10.14 -19.98
C ILE A 159 11.81 9.18 -19.06
N GLU A 160 12.51 8.53 -18.14
CA GLU A 160 11.90 7.65 -17.14
C GLU A 160 11.96 8.28 -15.74
N LEU A 161 10.78 8.45 -15.12
CA LEU A 161 10.62 8.93 -13.75
C LEU A 161 10.35 7.72 -12.85
N GLN A 162 11.39 7.25 -12.16
CA GLN A 162 11.30 6.07 -11.31
C GLN A 162 10.79 6.38 -9.92
N GLY A 163 10.15 5.40 -9.29
CA GLY A 163 9.73 5.48 -7.89
C GLY A 163 10.89 5.44 -6.89
N THR A 164 10.60 5.02 -5.66
CA THR A 164 11.59 4.90 -4.58
C THR A 164 12.63 3.83 -4.93
N ALA A 165 13.91 4.18 -4.85
CA ALA A 165 15.01 3.26 -5.09
C ALA A 165 14.95 2.06 -4.12
N GLY A 166 15.07 0.84 -4.64
CA GLY A 166 15.05 -0.40 -3.84
C GLY A 166 13.65 -0.88 -3.44
N ALA A 167 12.58 -0.17 -3.83
CA ALA A 167 11.21 -0.68 -3.69
C ALA A 167 10.89 -1.69 -4.80
N SER A 168 10.26 -2.83 -4.46
CA SER A 168 9.91 -3.89 -5.42
C SER A 168 9.09 -3.38 -6.60
N ALA A 169 8.11 -2.51 -6.34
CA ALA A 169 7.31 -1.89 -7.39
C ALA A 169 8.15 -1.09 -8.39
N THR A 170 9.16 -0.33 -7.92
CA THR A 170 10.09 0.40 -8.79
C THR A 170 10.93 -0.54 -9.63
N ILE A 171 11.47 -1.59 -9.02
CA ILE A 171 12.31 -2.59 -9.68
C ILE A 171 11.52 -3.29 -10.79
N ASP A 172 10.33 -3.77 -10.47
CA ASP A 172 9.48 -4.53 -11.41
C ASP A 172 8.96 -3.64 -12.56
N ARG A 173 8.52 -2.40 -12.27
CA ARG A 173 8.04 -1.44 -13.29
C ARG A 173 9.16 -1.05 -14.26
N ASN A 174 10.37 -0.78 -13.74
CA ASN A 174 11.55 -0.51 -14.58
C ASN A 174 11.90 -1.71 -15.44
N LYS A 175 12.00 -2.91 -14.83
CA LYS A 175 12.34 -4.15 -15.53
C LYS A 175 11.36 -4.45 -16.65
N GLY A 176 10.05 -4.42 -16.37
CA GLY A 176 9.00 -4.69 -17.36
C GLY A 176 9.03 -3.70 -18.52
N PHE A 177 9.24 -2.41 -18.22
CA PHE A 177 9.38 -1.38 -19.24
C PHE A 177 10.60 -1.61 -20.13
N ALA A 178 11.76 -1.89 -19.53
CA ALA A 178 13.00 -2.18 -20.26
C ALA A 178 12.85 -3.42 -21.16
N GLU A 179 12.22 -4.50 -20.67
CA GLU A 179 11.94 -5.71 -21.46
C GLU A 179 11.04 -5.43 -22.67
N ALA A 180 10.04 -4.57 -22.52
CA ALA A 180 9.13 -4.21 -23.61
C ALA A 180 9.84 -3.40 -24.69
N ILE A 181 10.55 -2.33 -24.33
CA ILE A 181 11.20 -1.43 -25.28
C ILE A 181 12.45 -2.04 -25.92
N ALA A 182 13.08 -3.05 -25.31
CA ALA A 182 14.23 -3.75 -25.89
C ALA A 182 13.92 -4.39 -27.26
N LYS A 183 12.64 -4.65 -27.56
CA LYS A 183 12.17 -5.14 -28.86
C LYS A 183 12.24 -4.07 -29.98
N PHE A 184 12.47 -2.80 -29.62
CA PHE A 184 12.44 -1.64 -30.51
C PHE A 184 13.78 -0.87 -30.38
N PRO A 185 14.79 -1.16 -31.24
CA PRO A 185 16.14 -0.62 -31.07
C PRO A 185 16.24 0.91 -31.22
N ASP A 186 15.23 1.53 -31.84
CA ASP A 186 15.14 3.00 -31.98
C ASP A 186 14.40 3.68 -30.81
N MET A 187 13.91 2.94 -29.82
CA MET A 187 13.40 3.47 -28.57
C MET A 187 14.49 3.47 -27.50
N LYS A 188 14.75 4.61 -26.89
CA LYS A 188 15.85 4.76 -25.91
C LYS A 188 15.42 5.54 -24.69
N VAL A 189 15.71 5.03 -23.51
CA VAL A 189 15.67 5.81 -22.26
C VAL A 189 16.94 6.67 -22.25
N VAL A 190 16.81 7.97 -22.50
CA VAL A 190 17.93 8.93 -22.60
C VAL A 190 18.26 9.60 -21.26
N ALA A 191 17.33 9.57 -20.32
CA ALA A 191 17.54 9.97 -18.92
C ALA A 191 16.54 9.25 -18.01
N SER A 192 17.00 8.95 -16.79
CA SER A 192 16.19 8.30 -15.77
C SER A 192 16.62 8.78 -14.37
N GLN A 193 15.66 8.96 -13.46
CA GLN A 193 15.92 9.33 -12.07
C GLN A 193 14.86 8.79 -11.13
N ASN A 194 15.28 8.40 -9.90
CA ASN A 194 14.36 8.12 -8.81
C ASN A 194 13.77 9.43 -8.28
N CYS A 195 12.47 9.55 -8.39
CA CYS A 195 11.67 10.70 -7.93
C CYS A 195 10.73 10.32 -6.76
N ASP A 196 10.96 9.16 -6.12
CA ASP A 196 10.29 8.67 -4.91
C ASP A 196 8.75 8.70 -4.96
N TYR A 197 8.17 8.57 -6.15
CA TYR A 197 6.72 8.66 -6.39
C TYR A 197 6.11 10.04 -6.07
N THR A 198 6.92 11.09 -5.94
CA THR A 198 6.44 12.44 -5.59
C THR A 198 6.46 13.40 -6.78
N ARG A 199 5.47 14.29 -6.81
CA ARG A 199 5.30 15.27 -7.88
C ARG A 199 6.42 16.31 -7.92
N ASP A 200 6.82 16.83 -6.78
CA ASP A 200 7.85 17.86 -6.64
C ASP A 200 9.21 17.41 -7.17
N LYS A 201 9.63 16.17 -6.89
CA LYS A 201 10.88 15.60 -7.41
C LYS A 201 10.81 15.37 -8.92
N ALA A 202 9.65 14.93 -9.43
CA ALA A 202 9.43 14.79 -10.86
C ALA A 202 9.47 16.15 -11.58
N VAL A 203 8.82 17.19 -11.02
CA VAL A 203 8.89 18.55 -11.55
C VAL A 203 10.32 19.03 -11.64
N LYS A 204 11.09 18.94 -10.55
CA LYS A 204 12.47 19.37 -10.52
C LYS A 204 13.34 18.66 -11.57
N PHE A 205 13.22 17.36 -11.69
CA PHE A 205 13.99 16.60 -12.69
C PHE A 205 13.54 16.95 -14.12
N MET A 206 12.25 17.11 -14.36
CA MET A 206 11.75 17.47 -15.69
C MET A 206 12.13 18.90 -16.12
N GLU A 207 12.24 19.87 -15.19
CA GLU A 207 12.78 21.20 -15.46
C GLU A 207 14.21 21.13 -16.02
N ASP A 208 15.07 20.28 -15.44
CA ASP A 208 16.40 20.03 -15.96
C ASP A 208 16.35 19.35 -17.34
N MET A 209 15.41 18.41 -17.55
CA MET A 209 15.31 17.67 -18.81
C MET A 209 14.82 18.53 -19.97
N VAL A 210 13.87 19.45 -19.76
CA VAL A 210 13.41 20.36 -20.83
C VAL A 210 14.45 21.41 -21.20
N GLN A 211 15.39 21.74 -20.30
CA GLN A 211 16.55 22.57 -20.61
C GLN A 211 17.65 21.80 -21.38
N ARG A 212 17.90 20.54 -20.96
CA ARG A 212 18.93 19.67 -21.58
C ARG A 212 18.56 19.23 -22.97
N PHE A 213 17.30 18.91 -23.21
CA PHE A 213 16.79 18.38 -24.47
C PHE A 213 15.87 19.42 -25.12
N GLY A 214 16.28 19.94 -26.29
CA GLY A 214 15.50 20.89 -27.07
C GLY A 214 14.18 20.31 -27.61
N PRO A 215 13.34 21.16 -28.25
CA PRO A 215 12.10 20.71 -28.91
C PRO A 215 12.34 19.54 -29.86
N GLY A 216 11.44 18.56 -29.86
CA GLY A 216 11.53 17.36 -30.69
C GLY A 216 12.60 16.32 -30.27
N GLN A 217 13.35 16.56 -29.20
CA GLN A 217 14.38 15.62 -28.72
C GLN A 217 13.86 14.62 -27.65
N ILE A 218 12.68 14.85 -27.09
CA ILE A 218 11.97 13.95 -26.18
C ILE A 218 10.64 13.59 -26.82
N GLN A 219 10.32 12.31 -26.97
CA GLN A 219 9.06 11.84 -27.54
C GLN A 219 8.12 11.28 -26.46
N ALA A 220 8.64 10.81 -25.32
CA ALA A 220 7.80 10.33 -24.25
C ALA A 220 8.40 10.55 -22.87
N VAL A 221 7.50 10.53 -21.86
CA VAL A 221 7.82 10.38 -20.44
C VAL A 221 7.09 9.15 -19.92
N TYR A 222 7.83 8.20 -19.36
CA TYR A 222 7.29 7.09 -18.59
C TYR A 222 7.47 7.40 -17.10
N ALA A 223 6.39 7.58 -16.39
CA ALA A 223 6.40 7.80 -14.93
C ALA A 223 5.86 6.56 -14.22
N HIS A 224 6.56 6.13 -13.17
CA HIS A 224 6.15 4.97 -12.38
C HIS A 224 4.89 5.22 -11.54
N ASN A 225 4.38 6.48 -11.49
CA ASN A 225 3.06 6.77 -10.95
C ASN A 225 2.46 8.05 -11.54
N ASP A 226 1.17 8.30 -11.21
CA ASP A 226 0.42 9.44 -11.73
C ASP A 226 0.89 10.77 -11.15
N GLU A 227 1.32 10.83 -9.89
CA GLU A 227 1.86 12.05 -9.29
C GLU A 227 3.08 12.56 -10.08
N MET A 228 4.01 11.66 -10.43
CA MET A 228 5.17 12.04 -11.22
C MET A 228 4.78 12.36 -12.67
N ALA A 229 3.81 11.65 -13.26
CA ALA A 229 3.30 11.94 -14.60
C ALA A 229 2.66 13.33 -14.66
N LEU A 230 1.85 13.70 -13.66
CA LEU A 230 1.24 15.04 -13.56
C LEU A 230 2.28 16.13 -13.33
N GLY A 231 3.36 15.83 -12.58
CA GLY A 231 4.51 16.71 -12.45
C GLY A 231 5.22 16.96 -13.80
N ALA A 232 5.42 15.91 -14.59
CA ALA A 232 5.99 16.02 -15.92
C ALA A 232 5.10 16.85 -16.87
N ILE A 233 3.79 16.63 -16.83
CA ILE A 233 2.81 17.41 -17.61
C ILE A 233 2.90 18.89 -17.27
N GLN A 234 2.96 19.24 -15.99
CA GLN A 234 3.07 20.63 -15.53
C GLN A 234 4.29 21.33 -16.14
N VAL A 235 5.44 20.69 -16.15
CA VAL A 235 6.67 21.26 -16.73
C VAL A 235 6.58 21.35 -18.25
N LEU A 236 6.06 20.32 -18.92
CA LEU A 236 5.90 20.31 -20.36
C LEU A 236 4.90 21.37 -20.85
N GLU A 237 3.80 21.60 -20.09
CA GLU A 237 2.86 22.70 -20.36
C GLU A 237 3.53 24.07 -20.24
N ALA A 238 4.26 24.31 -19.14
CA ALA A 238 4.95 25.56 -18.91
C ALA A 238 6.02 25.84 -20.00
N ALA A 239 6.64 24.79 -20.54
CA ALA A 239 7.58 24.88 -21.64
C ALA A 239 6.92 24.96 -23.04
N GLY A 240 5.58 24.85 -23.14
CA GLY A 240 4.85 24.81 -24.41
C GLY A 240 5.09 23.53 -25.24
N ARG A 241 5.52 22.43 -24.58
CA ARG A 241 6.00 21.19 -25.22
C ARG A 241 5.14 19.98 -25.01
N LEU A 242 4.01 20.11 -24.31
CA LEU A 242 3.17 18.95 -23.99
C LEU A 242 2.64 18.23 -25.24
N ASN A 243 2.34 18.97 -26.32
CA ASN A 243 1.80 18.38 -27.56
C ASN A 243 2.80 17.51 -28.33
N GLU A 244 4.11 17.61 -28.04
CA GLU A 244 5.15 16.80 -28.69
C GLU A 244 5.57 15.57 -27.87
N VAL A 245 5.12 15.42 -26.62
CA VAL A 245 5.58 14.40 -25.67
C VAL A 245 4.43 13.57 -25.15
N ALA A 246 4.46 12.27 -25.38
CA ALA A 246 3.50 11.35 -24.82
C ALA A 246 3.86 11.02 -23.35
N VAL A 247 3.00 11.37 -22.40
CA VAL A 247 3.20 11.07 -20.98
C VAL A 247 2.36 9.86 -20.56
N VAL A 248 2.95 8.92 -19.83
CA VAL A 248 2.29 7.73 -19.28
C VAL A 248 2.53 7.63 -17.79
N GLY A 249 1.47 7.36 -17.02
CA GLY A 249 1.47 7.16 -15.57
C GLY A 249 0.97 5.78 -15.15
N ILE A 250 0.97 5.54 -13.86
CA ILE A 250 0.41 4.35 -13.17
C ILE A 250 -0.24 4.86 -11.90
N ASP A 251 -1.31 4.29 -11.47
CA ASP A 251 -2.07 4.30 -10.22
C ASP A 251 -3.58 4.40 -10.51
N GLY A 252 -4.01 5.26 -11.47
CA GLY A 252 -5.43 5.49 -11.75
C GLY A 252 -6.05 6.51 -10.80
N GLN A 253 -5.33 7.60 -10.49
CA GLN A 253 -5.89 8.73 -9.76
C GLN A 253 -6.99 9.41 -10.57
N GLU A 254 -8.02 9.95 -9.92
CA GLU A 254 -9.07 10.72 -10.62
C GLU A 254 -8.49 11.92 -11.38
N THR A 255 -7.49 12.58 -10.81
CA THR A 255 -6.78 13.68 -11.49
C THR A 255 -6.02 13.25 -12.74
N ALA A 256 -5.52 12.00 -12.77
CA ALA A 256 -4.90 11.41 -13.96
C ALA A 256 -5.96 11.03 -15.00
N PHE A 257 -7.13 10.55 -14.58
CA PHE A 257 -8.26 10.31 -15.48
C PHE A 257 -8.72 11.59 -16.17
N GLU A 258 -8.83 12.69 -15.41
CA GLU A 258 -9.13 13.99 -16.01
C GLU A 258 -8.03 14.46 -16.99
N ALA A 259 -6.76 14.17 -16.70
CA ALA A 259 -5.66 14.48 -17.62
C ALA A 259 -5.73 13.62 -18.91
N VAL A 260 -6.12 12.34 -18.81
CA VAL A 260 -6.36 11.49 -20.00
C VAL A 260 -7.53 12.04 -20.83
N LYS A 261 -8.64 12.41 -20.19
CA LYS A 261 -9.82 13.00 -20.84
C LYS A 261 -9.50 14.30 -21.57
N GLN A 262 -8.60 15.11 -21.00
CA GLN A 262 -8.12 16.36 -21.62
C GLN A 262 -7.04 16.14 -22.69
N GLY A 263 -6.60 14.90 -22.92
CA GLY A 263 -5.53 14.58 -23.87
C GLY A 263 -4.12 14.97 -23.40
N LYS A 264 -3.94 15.34 -22.13
CA LYS A 264 -2.66 15.73 -21.51
C LYS A 264 -1.83 14.53 -21.09
N LEU A 265 -2.49 13.47 -20.61
CA LEU A 265 -1.90 12.18 -20.28
C LEU A 265 -2.30 11.16 -21.33
N ALA A 266 -1.35 10.45 -21.91
CA ALA A 266 -1.61 9.49 -22.98
C ALA A 266 -2.26 8.20 -22.47
N ALA A 267 -1.86 7.75 -21.28
CA ALA A 267 -2.42 6.61 -20.57
C ALA A 267 -2.06 6.64 -19.10
N THR A 268 -2.90 6.05 -18.25
CA THR A 268 -2.53 5.59 -16.92
C THR A 268 -2.95 4.13 -16.75
N PHE A 269 -2.25 3.39 -15.90
CA PHE A 269 -2.56 2.01 -15.59
C PHE A 269 -3.07 1.94 -14.15
N VAL A 270 -4.34 1.58 -13.96
CA VAL A 270 -4.93 1.48 -12.63
C VAL A 270 -4.18 0.44 -11.81
N TYR A 271 -3.70 0.84 -10.66
CA TYR A 271 -3.05 -0.02 -9.69
C TYR A 271 -3.82 0.03 -8.37
N PRO A 272 -4.40 -1.10 -7.92
CA PRO A 272 -5.28 -1.11 -6.75
C PRO A 272 -4.52 -0.72 -5.48
N PHE A 273 -5.10 0.13 -4.64
CA PHE A 273 -4.47 0.60 -3.39
C PHE A 273 -4.65 -0.38 -2.21
N VAL A 274 -5.01 -1.63 -2.50
CA VAL A 274 -5.02 -2.77 -1.55
C VAL A 274 -5.87 -2.49 -0.30
N ALA A 275 -7.03 -1.90 -0.49
CA ALA A 275 -8.06 -1.73 0.54
C ALA A 275 -9.45 -1.95 -0.09
N PRO A 276 -10.30 -2.75 0.56
CA PRO A 276 -10.15 -3.33 1.91
C PRO A 276 -9.35 -4.65 1.99
N GLU A 277 -8.87 -5.19 0.87
CA GLU A 277 -8.32 -6.55 0.77
C GLU A 277 -7.16 -6.79 1.75
N GLY A 278 -6.40 -5.76 2.09
CA GLY A 278 -5.30 -5.84 3.05
C GLY A 278 -5.78 -6.27 4.44
N ILE A 279 -6.70 -5.50 5.02
CA ILE A 279 -7.23 -5.77 6.37
C ILE A 279 -8.13 -7.01 6.41
N GLU A 280 -8.91 -7.28 5.36
CA GLU A 280 -9.69 -8.52 5.26
C GLU A 280 -8.79 -9.75 5.30
N THR A 281 -7.68 -9.73 4.57
CA THR A 281 -6.70 -10.82 4.56
C THR A 281 -6.03 -10.97 5.93
N ALA A 282 -5.60 -9.85 6.54
CA ALA A 282 -4.98 -9.86 7.85
C ALA A 282 -5.92 -10.40 8.94
N TYR A 283 -7.20 -10.04 8.88
CA TYR A 283 -8.21 -10.54 9.79
C TYR A 283 -8.42 -12.05 9.65
N LYS A 284 -8.59 -12.56 8.42
CA LYS A 284 -8.70 -14.01 8.15
C LYS A 284 -7.49 -14.78 8.66
N VAL A 285 -6.29 -14.27 8.39
CA VAL A 285 -5.02 -14.85 8.90
C VAL A 285 -5.00 -14.84 10.44
N ALA A 286 -5.45 -13.75 11.08
CA ALA A 286 -5.54 -13.66 12.54
C ALA A 286 -6.51 -14.66 13.16
N LYS A 287 -7.60 -14.98 12.46
CA LYS A 287 -8.57 -16.02 12.87
C LYS A 287 -8.09 -17.46 12.56
N GLY A 288 -6.95 -17.62 11.89
CA GLY A 288 -6.41 -18.96 11.52
C GLY A 288 -7.05 -19.56 10.27
N GLU A 289 -7.74 -18.74 9.49
CA GLU A 289 -8.33 -19.18 8.23
C GLU A 289 -7.25 -19.44 7.17
N GLN A 290 -7.51 -20.37 6.28
CA GLN A 290 -6.64 -20.66 5.15
C GLN A 290 -6.85 -19.58 4.06
N VAL A 291 -5.75 -18.96 3.65
CA VAL A 291 -5.74 -17.98 2.56
C VAL A 291 -4.66 -18.35 1.54
N PRO A 292 -4.82 -18.01 0.26
CA PRO A 292 -3.77 -18.24 -0.74
C PRO A 292 -2.50 -17.46 -0.36
N PRO A 293 -1.29 -17.96 -0.67
CA PRO A 293 -0.04 -17.26 -0.36
C PRO A 293 0.13 -15.96 -1.14
N THR A 294 -0.63 -15.79 -2.22
CA THR A 294 -0.67 -14.56 -3.02
C THR A 294 -2.11 -14.26 -3.44
N ILE A 295 -2.54 -13.03 -3.24
CA ILE A 295 -3.81 -12.48 -3.70
C ILE A 295 -3.47 -11.39 -4.71
N THR A 296 -3.62 -11.70 -6.00
CA THR A 296 -3.35 -10.77 -7.08
C THR A 296 -4.60 -9.95 -7.38
N LEU A 297 -4.49 -8.63 -7.28
CA LEU A 297 -5.56 -7.70 -7.61
C LEU A 297 -5.46 -7.26 -9.08
N PRO A 298 -6.59 -7.08 -9.78
CA PRO A 298 -6.59 -6.75 -11.20
C PRO A 298 -6.08 -5.33 -11.48
N THR A 299 -5.42 -5.17 -12.61
CA THR A 299 -4.96 -3.89 -13.15
C THR A 299 -5.63 -3.61 -14.49
N VAL A 300 -5.88 -2.34 -14.82
CA VAL A 300 -6.57 -1.93 -16.04
C VAL A 300 -5.84 -0.75 -16.68
N SER A 301 -5.59 -0.79 -17.99
CA SER A 301 -5.08 0.36 -18.71
C SER A 301 -6.21 1.35 -19.05
N VAL A 302 -5.98 2.64 -18.82
CA VAL A 302 -6.91 3.73 -19.11
C VAL A 302 -6.30 4.66 -20.14
N THR A 303 -6.98 4.81 -21.25
CA THR A 303 -6.59 5.61 -22.41
C THR A 303 -7.78 6.44 -22.89
N ALA A 304 -7.60 7.24 -23.94
CA ALA A 304 -8.71 7.97 -24.58
C ALA A 304 -9.88 7.06 -25.00
N ASP A 305 -9.61 5.77 -25.28
CA ASP A 305 -10.62 4.83 -25.78
C ASP A 305 -11.64 4.42 -24.72
N ASN A 306 -11.24 4.37 -23.44
CA ASN A 306 -12.10 3.90 -22.33
C ASN A 306 -12.27 4.89 -21.17
N ILE A 307 -11.67 6.07 -21.25
CA ILE A 307 -11.70 7.06 -20.16
C ILE A 307 -13.12 7.44 -19.72
N ALA A 308 -14.06 7.52 -20.66
CA ALA A 308 -15.46 7.86 -20.34
C ALA A 308 -16.11 6.89 -19.34
N GLN A 309 -15.63 5.64 -19.28
CA GLN A 309 -16.11 4.60 -18.37
C GLN A 309 -15.38 4.60 -17.03
N MET A 310 -14.26 5.34 -16.93
CA MET A 310 -13.35 5.33 -15.78
C MET A 310 -13.48 6.55 -14.89
N ILE A 311 -13.93 7.69 -15.44
CA ILE A 311 -14.18 8.92 -14.65
C ILE A 311 -15.10 8.60 -13.47
N GLY A 312 -14.72 9.08 -12.28
CA GLY A 312 -15.40 8.84 -11.00
C GLY A 312 -15.10 7.48 -10.37
N LYS A 313 -14.15 6.71 -10.91
CA LYS A 313 -13.67 5.43 -10.35
C LYS A 313 -12.23 5.50 -9.86
N GLY A 314 -11.58 6.67 -9.98
CA GLY A 314 -10.28 6.95 -9.40
C GLY A 314 -10.35 7.12 -7.87
N PHE A 315 -9.19 7.22 -7.23
CA PHE A 315 -9.07 7.53 -5.81
C PHE A 315 -8.61 8.97 -5.58
#